data_2c8336ce34ed37ed1e9f8676259b1167
#
_entry.id   2c8336ce34ed37ed1e9f8676259b1167
#
_cell.length_a   1.000
_cell.length_b   1.000
_cell.length_c   1.000
_cell.angle_alpha   90.00
_cell.angle_beta   90.00
_cell.angle_gamma   90.00
#
_symmetry.space_group_name_H-M   'P 1'
#
loop_
_entity.id
_entity.type
_entity.pdbx_description
1 polymer ?
#
loop_
_entity_poly.entity_id
_entity_poly.type
_entity_poly.pdbx_seq_one_letter_code
_entity_poly.pdbx_strand_id
1 'polypeptide(L)'
;MISKKLQDALNAQINAEMWSAYLYLSMSVEAESKGLKGFGNWFFIQFREEQDHARILMNYLLARGGQVLLAPIAEVRTSWGSQLEAFEDTLAHEKKVTAMINNLYDMAVTEKDHATASMLKWFIDEQVEEEESATTIIDSLKLVSGDKMGVFMLDKELATRTYTQAAPLAGKEYSHSSPRKADCRKFSDPRFYETAGQHQKRNL
;
A
#
# COMPACT_ATOMS: atom_id res chain seq x y z
N MET A 1 -12.45 -19.73 -14.55
CA MET A 1 -12.80 -18.40 -14.00
C MET A 1 -12.66 -18.45 -12.49
N ILE A 2 -12.24 -17.38 -11.87
CA ILE A 2 -12.15 -17.29 -10.40
C ILE A 2 -13.56 -17.34 -9.79
N SER A 3 -13.71 -17.91 -8.59
CA SER A 3 -14.99 -17.92 -7.89
C SER A 3 -15.39 -16.52 -7.43
N LYS A 4 -16.69 -16.27 -7.25
CA LYS A 4 -17.14 -14.98 -6.71
C LYS A 4 -16.57 -14.72 -5.31
N LYS A 5 -16.48 -15.74 -4.48
CA LYS A 5 -15.96 -15.63 -3.11
C LYS A 5 -14.49 -15.20 -3.10
N LEU A 6 -13.63 -15.82 -3.91
CA LEU A 6 -12.24 -15.42 -4.05
C LEU A 6 -12.10 -14.04 -4.69
N GLN A 7 -12.92 -13.71 -5.69
CA GLN A 7 -12.95 -12.38 -6.27
C GLN A 7 -13.26 -11.30 -5.22
N ASP A 8 -14.29 -11.52 -4.40
CA ASP A 8 -14.70 -10.56 -3.38
C ASP A 8 -13.59 -10.41 -2.31
N ALA A 9 -12.95 -11.51 -1.92
CA ALA A 9 -11.86 -11.50 -0.96
C ALA A 9 -10.59 -10.80 -1.51
N LEU A 10 -10.25 -11.03 -2.78
CA LEU A 10 -9.15 -10.31 -3.45
C LEU A 10 -9.43 -8.81 -3.59
N ASN A 11 -10.67 -8.41 -3.87
CA ASN A 11 -11.04 -6.99 -3.87
C ASN A 11 -10.92 -6.35 -2.48
N ALA A 12 -11.27 -7.08 -1.42
CA ALA A 12 -11.07 -6.62 -0.05
C ALA A 12 -9.57 -6.44 0.26
N GLN A 13 -8.71 -7.37 -0.19
CA GLN A 13 -7.26 -7.25 -0.02
C GLN A 13 -6.69 -6.08 -0.84
N ILE A 14 -7.10 -5.87 -2.09
CA ILE A 14 -6.71 -4.70 -2.89
C ILE A 14 -7.02 -3.40 -2.14
N ASN A 15 -8.19 -3.30 -1.50
CA ASN A 15 -8.54 -2.14 -0.70
C ASN A 15 -7.68 -2.01 0.56
N ALA A 16 -7.32 -3.12 1.20
CA ALA A 16 -6.43 -3.13 2.35
C ALA A 16 -5.03 -2.62 1.99
N GLU A 17 -4.43 -3.10 0.88
CA GLU A 17 -3.12 -2.62 0.40
C GLU A 17 -3.15 -1.11 0.07
N MET A 18 -4.23 -0.63 -0.56
CA MET A 18 -4.39 0.80 -0.83
C MET A 18 -4.56 1.62 0.44
N TRP A 19 -5.18 1.06 1.49
CA TRP A 19 -5.27 1.69 2.80
C TRP A 19 -3.91 1.70 3.50
N SER A 20 -3.13 0.60 3.42
CA SER A 20 -1.74 0.52 3.91
C SER A 20 -0.87 1.59 3.26
N ALA A 21 -0.94 1.70 1.93
CA ALA A 21 -0.24 2.75 1.20
C ALA A 21 -0.59 4.15 1.75
N TYR A 22 -1.86 4.44 1.98
CA TYR A 22 -2.27 5.75 2.49
C TYR A 22 -1.81 5.97 3.93
N LEU A 23 -1.79 4.93 4.78
CA LEU A 23 -1.23 4.98 6.12
C LEU A 23 0.27 5.32 6.09
N TYR A 24 1.06 4.63 5.25
CA TYR A 24 2.50 4.89 5.14
C TYR A 24 2.81 6.26 4.53
N LEU A 25 2.00 6.76 3.61
CA LEU A 25 2.11 8.15 3.15
C LEU A 25 1.89 9.14 4.30
N SER A 26 0.92 8.88 5.18
CA SER A 26 0.65 9.70 6.36
C SER A 26 1.84 9.69 7.34
N MET A 27 2.43 8.51 7.60
CA MET A 27 3.64 8.37 8.43
C MET A 27 4.83 9.10 7.82
N SER A 28 5.02 9.02 6.51
CA SER A 28 6.09 9.72 5.78
C SER A 28 6.01 11.23 5.97
N VAL A 29 4.84 11.82 5.69
CA VAL A 29 4.62 13.27 5.81
C VAL A 29 4.81 13.73 7.25
N GLU A 30 4.34 12.96 8.22
CA GLU A 30 4.47 13.27 9.64
C GLU A 30 5.94 13.25 10.08
N ALA A 31 6.73 12.22 9.69
CA ALA A 31 8.15 12.13 9.98
C ALA A 31 8.94 13.30 9.34
N GLU A 32 8.65 13.63 8.09
CA GLU A 32 9.28 14.77 7.40
C GLU A 32 8.96 16.10 8.07
N SER A 33 7.74 16.29 8.56
CA SER A 33 7.33 17.50 9.30
C SER A 33 8.13 17.71 10.58
N LYS A 34 8.65 16.62 11.17
CA LYS A 34 9.51 16.61 12.35
C LYS A 34 11.01 16.73 11.99
N GLY A 35 11.37 16.86 10.72
CA GLY A 35 12.74 16.93 10.22
C GLY A 35 13.47 15.58 10.12
N LEU A 36 12.77 14.47 10.27
CA LEU A 36 13.27 13.11 10.22
C LEU A 36 13.11 12.54 8.79
N LYS A 37 13.96 13.02 7.88
CA LYS A 37 13.85 12.73 6.44
C LYS A 37 14.15 11.27 6.09
N GLY A 38 14.98 10.59 6.85
CA GLY A 38 15.30 9.19 6.64
C GLY A 38 14.11 8.30 7.00
N PHE A 39 13.49 8.55 8.13
CA PHE A 39 12.23 7.89 8.49
C PHE A 39 11.13 8.19 7.47
N GLY A 40 11.00 9.46 7.04
CA GLY A 40 10.08 9.85 5.99
C GLY A 40 10.31 9.10 4.69
N ASN A 41 11.59 8.95 4.27
CA ASN A 41 11.97 8.17 3.10
C ASN A 41 11.57 6.69 3.23
N TRP A 42 11.83 6.07 4.38
CA TRP A 42 11.47 4.68 4.62
C TRP A 42 9.97 4.44 4.44
N PHE A 43 9.13 5.26 5.08
CA PHE A 43 7.68 5.18 4.95
C PHE A 43 7.18 5.54 3.54
N PHE A 44 7.86 6.47 2.84
CA PHE A 44 7.50 6.77 1.46
C PHE A 44 7.79 5.61 0.50
N ILE A 45 8.83 4.81 0.78
CA ILE A 45 9.11 3.60 0.02
C ILE A 45 8.04 2.55 0.31
N GLN A 46 7.67 2.33 1.58
CA GLN A 46 6.55 1.45 1.93
C GLN A 46 5.27 1.86 1.19
N PHE A 47 4.93 3.16 1.17
CA PHE A 47 3.79 3.65 0.39
C PHE A 47 3.82 3.18 -1.06
N ARG A 48 4.99 3.13 -1.70
CA ARG A 48 5.13 2.68 -3.09
C ARG A 48 5.02 1.17 -3.22
N GLU A 49 5.58 0.44 -2.29
CA GLU A 49 5.53 -1.02 -2.25
C GLU A 49 4.10 -1.52 -2.08
N GLU A 50 3.32 -0.90 -1.19
CA GLU A 50 1.89 -1.21 -1.02
C GLU A 50 1.05 -0.94 -2.28
N GLN A 51 1.41 0.10 -3.05
CA GLN A 51 0.77 0.32 -4.35
C GLN A 51 1.11 -0.79 -5.36
N ASP A 52 2.33 -1.33 -5.31
CA ASP A 52 2.72 -2.48 -6.13
C ASP A 52 1.96 -3.74 -5.68
N HIS A 53 1.79 -3.97 -4.38
CA HIS A 53 1.00 -5.08 -3.83
C HIS A 53 -0.45 -5.04 -4.35
N ALA A 54 -1.11 -3.90 -4.21
CA ALA A 54 -2.46 -3.71 -4.76
C ALA A 54 -2.49 -3.99 -6.27
N ARG A 55 -1.50 -3.51 -7.01
CA ARG A 55 -1.42 -3.67 -8.47
C ARG A 55 -1.19 -5.12 -8.90
N ILE A 56 -0.38 -5.89 -8.16
CA ILE A 56 -0.19 -7.32 -8.41
C ILE A 56 -1.53 -8.05 -8.31
N LEU A 57 -2.29 -7.80 -7.24
CA LEU A 57 -3.61 -8.40 -7.01
C LEU A 57 -4.63 -7.98 -8.08
N MET A 58 -4.66 -6.70 -8.47
CA MET A 58 -5.53 -6.20 -9.55
C MET A 58 -5.22 -6.90 -10.87
N ASN A 59 -3.94 -6.95 -11.26
CA ASN A 59 -3.52 -7.60 -12.50
C ASN A 59 -3.87 -9.09 -12.51
N TYR A 60 -3.65 -9.76 -11.38
CA TYR A 60 -3.99 -11.16 -11.23
C TYR A 60 -5.51 -11.38 -11.37
N LEU A 61 -6.31 -10.60 -10.66
CA LEU A 61 -7.78 -10.72 -10.71
C LEU A 61 -8.33 -10.52 -12.13
N LEU A 62 -7.84 -9.50 -12.84
CA LEU A 62 -8.20 -9.25 -14.24
C LEU A 62 -7.78 -10.40 -15.16
N ALA A 63 -6.56 -10.92 -15.00
CA ALA A 63 -6.06 -12.06 -15.79
C ALA A 63 -6.89 -13.35 -15.56
N ARG A 64 -7.52 -13.48 -14.39
CA ARG A 64 -8.42 -14.59 -14.05
C ARG A 64 -9.86 -14.37 -14.53
N GLY A 65 -10.13 -13.28 -15.27
CA GLY A 65 -11.45 -12.90 -15.76
C GLY A 65 -12.39 -12.40 -14.65
N GLY A 66 -11.83 -11.96 -13.53
CA GLY A 66 -12.56 -11.29 -12.46
C GLY A 66 -12.69 -9.80 -12.68
N GLN A 67 -13.48 -9.15 -11.83
CA GLN A 67 -13.72 -7.70 -11.85
C GLN A 67 -13.05 -7.04 -10.65
N VAL A 68 -12.24 -6.01 -10.90
CA VAL A 68 -11.69 -5.15 -9.85
C VAL A 68 -12.74 -4.11 -9.46
N LEU A 69 -13.05 -4.04 -8.17
CA LEU A 69 -14.01 -3.10 -7.59
C LEU A 69 -13.28 -2.31 -6.49
N LEU A 70 -12.98 -1.04 -6.78
CA LEU A 70 -12.30 -0.18 -5.82
C LEU A 70 -13.32 0.39 -4.82
N ALA A 71 -13.09 0.11 -3.53
CA ALA A 71 -13.86 0.65 -2.43
C ALA A 71 -13.24 1.98 -1.94
N PRO A 72 -13.99 2.80 -1.18
CA PRO A 72 -13.44 3.97 -0.51
C PRO A 72 -12.30 3.57 0.44
N ILE A 73 -11.23 4.39 0.45
CA ILE A 73 -10.15 4.25 1.43
C ILE A 73 -10.58 4.94 2.72
N ALA A 74 -10.57 4.20 3.83
CA ALA A 74 -10.94 4.73 5.13
C ALA A 74 -9.89 5.72 5.66
N GLU A 75 -10.27 6.51 6.67
CA GLU A 75 -9.38 7.43 7.38
C GLU A 75 -8.19 6.66 7.99
N VAL A 76 -7.02 7.31 7.96
CA VAL A 76 -5.78 6.82 8.57
C VAL A 76 -5.34 7.73 9.71
N ARG A 77 -4.57 7.19 10.65
CA ARG A 77 -3.91 7.97 11.69
C ARG A 77 -2.94 8.98 11.06
N THR A 78 -2.81 10.18 11.65
CA THR A 78 -2.00 11.29 11.11
C THR A 78 -0.93 11.80 12.07
N SER A 79 -0.79 11.23 13.27
CA SER A 79 0.21 11.68 14.25
C SER A 79 0.61 10.57 15.20
N TRP A 80 1.91 10.52 15.51
CA TRP A 80 2.54 9.58 16.45
C TRP A 80 3.41 10.35 17.45
N GLY A 81 3.41 9.91 18.70
CA GLY A 81 4.20 10.53 19.77
C GLY A 81 5.71 10.34 19.61
N SER A 82 6.14 9.28 18.91
CA SER A 82 7.55 8.97 18.64
C SER A 82 7.70 8.10 17.40
N GLN A 83 8.92 8.00 16.88
CA GLN A 83 9.23 7.06 15.78
C GLN A 83 9.07 5.60 16.24
N LEU A 84 9.39 5.30 17.49
CA LEU A 84 9.18 3.98 18.05
C LEU A 84 7.69 3.59 18.00
N GLU A 85 6.79 4.48 18.41
CA GLU A 85 5.35 4.25 18.33
C GLU A 85 4.88 4.04 16.86
N ALA A 86 5.42 4.83 15.93
CA ALA A 86 5.07 4.67 14.52
C ALA A 86 5.48 3.28 13.98
N PHE A 87 6.67 2.78 14.34
CA PHE A 87 7.10 1.45 13.91
C PHE A 87 6.42 0.31 14.68
N GLU A 88 6.03 0.50 15.93
CA GLU A 88 5.21 -0.46 16.66
C GLU A 88 3.80 -0.57 16.04
N ASP A 89 3.20 0.55 15.61
CA ASP A 89 1.96 0.56 14.83
C ASP A 89 2.14 -0.12 13.46
N THR A 90 3.28 0.12 12.79
CA THR A 90 3.64 -0.56 11.54
C THR A 90 3.67 -2.08 11.74
N LEU A 91 4.42 -2.59 12.70
CA LEU A 91 4.51 -4.02 12.96
C LEU A 91 3.14 -4.62 13.33
N ALA A 92 2.34 -3.90 14.11
CA ALA A 92 0.98 -4.34 14.46
C ALA A 92 0.05 -4.37 13.24
N HIS A 93 0.27 -3.47 12.28
CA HIS A 93 -0.45 -3.44 11.01
C HIS A 93 -0.02 -4.60 10.10
N GLU A 94 1.30 -4.80 9.88
CA GLU A 94 1.80 -5.89 9.04
C GLU A 94 1.33 -7.26 9.52
N LYS A 95 1.29 -7.51 10.83
CA LYS A 95 0.71 -8.75 11.38
C LYS A 95 -0.76 -8.94 11.03
N LYS A 96 -1.53 -7.86 10.86
CA LYS A 96 -2.93 -7.97 10.39
C LYS A 96 -2.97 -8.29 8.91
N VAL A 97 -2.09 -7.68 8.10
CA VAL A 97 -1.97 -7.97 6.67
C VAL A 97 -1.54 -9.43 6.47
N THR A 98 -0.56 -9.91 7.22
CA THR A 98 -0.14 -11.33 7.25
C THR A 98 -1.33 -12.27 7.50
N ALA A 99 -2.15 -11.95 8.51
CA ALA A 99 -3.34 -12.76 8.81
C ALA A 99 -4.37 -12.74 7.66
N MET A 100 -4.52 -11.60 6.98
CA MET A 100 -5.42 -11.46 5.82
C MET A 100 -4.92 -12.28 4.62
N ILE A 101 -3.63 -12.22 4.31
CA ILE A 101 -2.99 -13.00 3.24
C ILE A 101 -3.10 -14.50 3.52
N ASN A 102 -2.82 -14.95 4.75
CA ASN A 102 -2.96 -16.34 5.14
C ASN A 102 -4.40 -16.83 4.99
N ASN A 103 -5.39 -16.03 5.40
CA ASN A 103 -6.82 -16.37 5.21
C ASN A 103 -7.20 -16.48 3.72
N LEU A 104 -6.68 -15.59 2.86
CA LEU A 104 -6.85 -15.68 1.41
C LEU A 104 -6.25 -16.97 0.85
N TYR A 105 -5.06 -17.34 1.31
CA TYR A 105 -4.38 -18.57 0.90
C TYR A 105 -5.21 -19.79 1.29
N ASP A 106 -5.67 -19.87 2.53
CA ASP A 106 -6.51 -20.96 3.03
C ASP A 106 -7.82 -21.08 2.24
N MET A 107 -8.42 -19.94 1.90
CA MET A 107 -9.61 -19.90 1.06
C MET A 107 -9.32 -20.46 -0.34
N ALA A 108 -8.20 -20.09 -0.97
CA ALA A 108 -7.79 -20.59 -2.27
C ALA A 108 -7.54 -22.11 -2.26
N VAL A 109 -6.90 -22.60 -1.20
CA VAL A 109 -6.68 -24.05 -0.99
C VAL A 109 -8.00 -24.80 -0.82
N THR A 110 -8.91 -24.27 -0.01
CA THR A 110 -10.23 -24.86 0.25
C THR A 110 -11.05 -24.96 -1.04
N GLU A 111 -10.99 -23.96 -1.91
CA GLU A 111 -11.65 -23.95 -3.21
C GLU A 111 -10.90 -24.71 -4.31
N LYS A 112 -9.73 -25.27 -3.97
CA LYS A 112 -8.81 -25.96 -4.91
C LYS A 112 -8.37 -25.05 -6.05
N ASP A 113 -8.33 -23.73 -5.82
CA ASP A 113 -7.78 -22.77 -6.78
C ASP A 113 -6.26 -22.67 -6.62
N HIS A 114 -5.56 -23.66 -7.15
CA HIS A 114 -4.11 -23.77 -7.07
C HIS A 114 -3.37 -22.59 -7.71
N ALA A 115 -3.97 -21.93 -8.69
CA ALA A 115 -3.37 -20.76 -9.32
C ALA A 115 -3.37 -19.55 -8.35
N THR A 116 -4.49 -19.32 -7.64
CA THR A 116 -4.56 -18.27 -6.60
C THR A 116 -3.64 -18.60 -5.43
N ALA A 117 -3.63 -19.85 -4.95
CA ALA A 117 -2.71 -20.28 -3.90
C ALA A 117 -1.23 -20.11 -4.32
N SER A 118 -0.88 -20.40 -5.57
CA SER A 118 0.49 -20.20 -6.08
C SER A 118 0.89 -18.74 -6.15
N MET A 119 -0.01 -17.84 -6.57
CA MET A 119 0.23 -16.41 -6.63
C MET A 119 0.43 -15.82 -5.22
N LEU A 120 -0.37 -16.25 -4.25
CA LEU A 120 -0.31 -15.77 -2.87
C LEU A 120 0.96 -16.18 -2.12
N LYS A 121 1.72 -17.18 -2.58
CA LYS A 121 3.00 -17.56 -1.95
C LYS A 121 4.00 -16.41 -1.93
N TRP A 122 4.08 -15.62 -2.99
CA TRP A 122 4.92 -14.44 -3.01
C TRP A 122 4.55 -13.45 -1.89
N PHE A 123 3.24 -13.21 -1.68
CA PHE A 123 2.78 -12.35 -0.59
C PHE A 123 3.08 -12.93 0.80
N ILE A 124 3.05 -14.26 0.95
CA ILE A 124 3.42 -14.91 2.22
C ILE A 124 4.90 -14.67 2.53
N ASP A 125 5.77 -14.82 1.51
CA ASP A 125 7.21 -14.58 1.66
C ASP A 125 7.48 -13.09 1.95
N GLU A 126 6.81 -12.18 1.24
CA GLU A 126 6.89 -10.73 1.44
C GLU A 126 6.51 -10.32 2.87
N GLN A 127 5.42 -10.86 3.42
CA GLN A 127 5.00 -10.54 4.78
C GLN A 127 6.02 -10.96 5.85
N VAL A 128 6.83 -11.97 5.61
CA VAL A 128 7.96 -12.32 6.49
C VAL A 128 8.99 -11.19 6.48
N GLU A 129 9.32 -10.64 5.30
CA GLU A 129 10.29 -9.55 5.15
C GLU A 129 9.74 -8.24 5.75
N GLU A 130 8.44 -7.94 5.59
CA GLU A 130 7.80 -6.75 6.14
C GLU A 130 7.81 -6.74 7.68
N GLU A 131 7.46 -7.87 8.32
CA GLU A 131 7.51 -7.99 9.78
C GLU A 131 8.95 -7.94 10.31
N GLU A 132 9.92 -8.57 9.63
CA GLU A 132 11.34 -8.53 9.98
C GLU A 132 11.91 -7.11 9.87
N SER A 133 11.61 -6.41 8.78
CA SER A 133 12.06 -5.04 8.53
C SER A 133 11.57 -4.08 9.62
N ALA A 134 10.27 -4.13 9.95
CA ALA A 134 9.69 -3.32 11.02
C ALA A 134 10.32 -3.67 12.39
N THR A 135 10.50 -4.95 12.69
CA THR A 135 11.08 -5.42 13.95
C THR A 135 12.51 -4.94 14.12
N THR A 136 13.34 -5.03 13.07
CA THR A 136 14.74 -4.58 13.08
C THR A 136 14.86 -3.10 13.42
N ILE A 137 13.97 -2.26 12.87
CA ILE A 137 13.98 -0.82 13.15
C ILE A 137 13.47 -0.55 14.57
N ILE A 138 12.47 -1.28 15.06
CA ILE A 138 12.00 -1.19 16.45
C ILE A 138 13.13 -1.51 17.41
N ASP A 139 13.90 -2.56 17.17
CA ASP A 139 15.02 -2.96 18.02
C ASP A 139 16.13 -1.90 18.01
N SER A 140 16.43 -1.34 16.83
CA SER A 140 17.38 -0.24 16.69
C SER A 140 16.91 1.00 17.45
N LEU A 141 15.64 1.37 17.36
CA LEU A 141 15.07 2.50 18.10
C LEU A 141 15.08 2.28 19.62
N LYS A 142 14.84 1.06 20.09
CA LYS A 142 14.95 0.70 21.51
C LYS A 142 16.42 0.79 22.00
N LEU A 143 17.37 0.35 21.18
CA LEU A 143 18.79 0.40 21.51
C LEU A 143 19.30 1.85 21.68
N VAL A 144 18.82 2.78 20.84
CA VAL A 144 19.17 4.20 20.89
C VAL A 144 18.21 5.04 21.74
N SER A 145 17.38 4.42 22.57
CA SER A 145 16.37 5.11 23.37
C SER A 145 16.99 6.22 24.22
N GLY A 146 16.49 7.44 24.05
CA GLY A 146 16.97 8.64 24.75
C GLY A 146 18.23 9.27 24.15
N ASP A 147 18.93 8.63 23.21
CA ASP A 147 20.09 9.21 22.51
C ASP A 147 19.70 9.88 21.19
N LYS A 148 19.71 11.22 21.18
CA LYS A 148 19.42 12.00 19.97
C LYS A 148 20.40 11.76 18.83
N MET A 149 21.67 11.45 19.14
CA MET A 149 22.69 11.16 18.13
C MET A 149 22.41 9.79 17.51
N GLY A 150 22.06 8.80 18.30
CA GLY A 150 21.67 7.48 17.81
C GLY A 150 20.46 7.56 16.86
N VAL A 151 19.41 8.30 17.23
CA VAL A 151 18.25 8.55 16.35
C VAL A 151 18.65 9.27 15.06
N PHE A 152 19.55 10.26 15.16
CA PHE A 152 20.07 10.97 13.97
C PHE A 152 20.85 10.02 13.03
N MET A 153 21.68 9.14 13.57
CA MET A 153 22.43 8.16 12.76
C MET A 153 21.49 7.17 12.09
N LEU A 154 20.49 6.67 12.81
CA LEU A 154 19.45 5.78 12.24
C LEU A 154 18.66 6.49 11.12
N ASP A 155 18.29 7.76 11.31
CA ASP A 155 17.65 8.56 10.26
C ASP A 155 18.51 8.65 9.00
N LYS A 156 19.84 8.84 9.16
CA LYS A 156 20.78 8.85 8.01
C LYS A 156 20.88 7.50 7.31
N GLU A 157 20.85 6.41 8.05
CA GLU A 157 20.83 5.07 7.50
C GLU A 157 19.54 4.82 6.69
N LEU A 158 18.37 5.10 7.27
CA LEU A 158 17.09 4.92 6.60
C LEU A 158 16.92 5.81 5.35
N ALA A 159 17.59 6.94 5.29
CA ALA A 159 17.62 7.79 4.08
C ALA A 159 18.31 7.12 2.88
N THR A 160 19.08 6.06 3.10
CA THR A 160 19.77 5.33 2.01
C THR A 160 18.90 4.29 1.34
N ARG A 161 17.77 3.90 1.93
CA ARG A 161 16.83 2.95 1.32
C ARG A 161 16.36 3.48 -0.03
N THR A 162 16.36 2.59 -1.02
CA THR A 162 15.89 2.89 -2.37
C THR A 162 14.73 1.97 -2.73
N TYR A 163 13.76 2.51 -3.42
CA TYR A 163 12.64 1.71 -3.91
C TYR A 163 13.08 0.76 -5.02
N THR A 164 12.61 -0.47 -4.93
CA THR A 164 12.73 -1.47 -5.98
C THR A 164 11.34 -1.99 -6.31
N GLN A 165 10.98 -1.99 -7.59
CA GLN A 165 9.68 -2.49 -8.01
C GLN A 165 9.52 -3.97 -7.63
N ALA A 166 8.35 -4.35 -7.11
CA ALA A 166 8.03 -5.71 -6.73
C ALA A 166 8.25 -6.71 -7.89
N ALA A 167 8.92 -7.83 -7.62
CA ALA A 167 9.33 -8.81 -8.61
C ALA A 167 8.19 -9.28 -9.54
N PRO A 168 6.93 -9.51 -9.09
CA PRO A 168 5.84 -9.90 -9.98
C PRO A 168 5.44 -8.85 -11.02
N LEU A 169 5.86 -7.59 -10.82
CA LEU A 169 5.62 -6.47 -11.76
C LEU A 169 6.82 -6.22 -12.68
N ALA A 170 8.00 -6.74 -12.35
CA ALA A 170 9.22 -6.52 -13.12
C ALA A 170 9.04 -6.97 -14.58
N GLY A 171 9.41 -6.10 -15.53
CA GLY A 171 9.27 -6.37 -16.96
C GLY A 171 7.85 -6.30 -17.52
N LYS A 172 6.85 -5.98 -16.70
CA LYS A 172 5.49 -5.71 -17.14
C LYS A 172 5.28 -4.20 -17.31
N GLU A 173 6.10 -3.55 -18.13
CA GLU A 173 5.77 -2.20 -18.55
C GLU A 173 4.42 -2.24 -19.27
N TYR A 174 3.45 -1.44 -18.79
CA TYR A 174 2.31 -1.09 -19.62
C TYR A 174 2.88 -0.35 -20.81
N SER A 175 2.95 -1.02 -21.98
CA SER A 175 3.07 -0.31 -23.22
C SER A 175 1.83 0.58 -23.29
N HIS A 176 1.97 1.82 -22.88
CA HIS A 176 1.09 2.86 -23.38
C HIS A 176 1.35 2.90 -24.88
N SER A 177 0.68 2.01 -25.64
CA SER A 177 0.45 2.25 -27.04
C SER A 177 -0.06 3.69 -27.08
N SER A 178 0.74 4.58 -27.71
CA SER A 178 0.47 6.01 -27.88
C SER A 178 -1.04 6.26 -27.88
N PRO A 179 -1.58 7.10 -27.00
CA PRO A 179 -2.98 7.46 -27.13
C PRO A 179 -3.14 8.03 -28.52
N ARG A 180 -3.98 7.41 -29.36
CA ARG A 180 -4.49 8.11 -30.54
C ARG A 180 -4.87 9.48 -30.03
N LYS A 181 -4.26 10.54 -30.59
CA LYS A 181 -4.48 11.94 -30.23
C LYS A 181 -5.98 12.12 -29.94
N ALA A 182 -6.35 12.07 -28.68
CA ALA A 182 -7.70 12.42 -28.26
C ALA A 182 -7.87 13.88 -28.67
N ASP A 183 -8.86 14.15 -29.49
CA ASP A 183 -9.19 15.50 -29.95
C ASP A 183 -9.56 16.31 -28.70
N CYS A 184 -8.61 17.08 -28.18
CA CYS A 184 -8.76 17.95 -27.00
C CYS A 184 -9.89 18.98 -27.13
N ARG A 185 -10.56 19.06 -28.30
CA ARG A 185 -11.68 20.00 -28.55
C ARG A 185 -12.99 19.63 -27.84
N LYS A 186 -13.08 18.43 -27.19
CA LYS A 186 -14.32 18.02 -26.50
C LYS A 186 -14.38 18.42 -25.01
N PHE A 187 -13.34 18.96 -24.42
CA PHE A 187 -13.28 19.36 -23.01
C PHE A 187 -13.42 20.86 -22.75
N SER A 188 -13.79 21.64 -23.75
CA SER A 188 -14.00 23.08 -23.61
C SER A 188 -15.47 23.49 -23.42
N ASP A 189 -16.36 22.57 -23.02
CA ASP A 189 -17.75 22.92 -22.71
C ASP A 189 -17.83 23.40 -21.24
N PRO A 190 -18.13 24.71 -20.99
CA PRO A 190 -18.21 25.27 -19.64
C PRO A 190 -19.27 24.62 -18.75
N ARG A 191 -20.20 23.85 -19.29
CA ARG A 191 -21.31 23.22 -18.57
C ARG A 191 -20.90 22.05 -17.71
N PHE A 192 -19.65 21.56 -17.85
CA PHE A 192 -19.18 20.40 -17.07
C PHE A 192 -18.85 20.75 -15.59
N TYR A 193 -18.69 22.03 -15.27
CA TYR A 193 -18.34 22.48 -13.91
C TYR A 193 -19.54 22.99 -13.10
N GLU A 194 -20.73 23.15 -13.70
CA GLU A 194 -21.90 23.67 -12.98
C GLU A 194 -22.65 22.61 -12.13
N THR A 195 -22.47 21.31 -12.41
CA THR A 195 -23.22 20.27 -11.69
C THR A 195 -22.57 19.81 -10.39
N ALA A 196 -21.28 20.11 -10.15
CA ALA A 196 -20.59 19.75 -8.90
C ALA A 196 -20.86 20.70 -7.73
N GLY A 197 -21.38 21.89 -7.97
CA GLY A 197 -21.61 22.94 -6.96
C GLY A 197 -22.98 22.88 -6.24
N GLN A 198 -23.92 22.07 -6.66
CA GLN A 198 -25.29 22.12 -6.13
C GLN A 198 -25.63 21.11 -5.05
N HIS A 199 -24.76 20.17 -4.72
CA HIS A 199 -25.01 19.18 -3.66
C HIS A 199 -24.48 19.57 -2.26
N GLN A 200 -23.83 20.70 -2.10
CA GLN A 200 -23.23 21.11 -0.81
C GLN A 200 -24.03 22.18 -0.03
N LYS A 201 -25.26 22.52 -0.45
CA LYS A 201 -26.10 23.54 0.22
C LYS A 201 -27.43 23.04 0.76
N ARG A 202 -27.53 21.77 1.14
CA ARG A 202 -28.70 21.27 1.87
C ARG A 202 -28.28 20.41 3.05
N ASN A 203 -27.59 20.94 4.00
CA ASN A 203 -27.53 20.48 5.40
C ASN A 203 -26.67 21.51 6.17
N LEU A 204 -27.29 22.62 6.52
CA LEU A 204 -27.00 23.45 7.68
C LEU A 204 -28.33 23.76 8.35
#